data_dc4b347858410d1550afafdd97dfda6f
#
_entry.id   dc4b347858410d1550afafdd97dfda6f
#
_cell.length_a   1.000
_cell.length_b   1.000
_cell.length_c   1.000
_cell.angle_alpha   90.00
_cell.angle_beta   90.00
_cell.angle_gamma   90.00
#
_symmetry.space_group_name_H-M   'P 1'
#
loop_
_entity.id
_entity.type
_entity.pdbx_description
1 polymer ?
#
loop_
_entity_poly.entity_id
_entity_poly.type
_entity_poly.pdbx_seq_one_letter_code
_entity_poly.pdbx_strand_id
1 'polypeptide(L)'
;QWSKRQLSRQVGSCLYERLALSRNKDEVMRLAKEGQSIGKPSDIIKNPITLEFLGLKPDAVYSESKLENAIINKMQQFLLELGKGFLFEARQKRFTFDEQHFFVDLVFYNRLLQCYVLIDLKIDKLTHQDLGQMQMYVNYYDRYVKQDFEKPTIGILLCKEKNDALVELTLPKDA
;
A
#
# COMPACT_ATOMS: atom_id res chain seq x y z
N GLN A 1 -18.87 -17.00 18.50
CA GLN A 1 -19.63 -17.28 17.25
C GLN A 1 -19.89 -15.95 16.53
N TRP A 2 -19.65 -15.91 15.23
CA TRP A 2 -19.99 -14.75 14.41
C TRP A 2 -21.47 -14.77 14.00
N SER A 3 -22.09 -13.60 13.98
CA SER A 3 -23.41 -13.44 13.38
C SER A 3 -23.34 -13.68 11.86
N LYS A 4 -24.49 -13.96 11.24
CA LYS A 4 -24.60 -14.14 9.77
C LYS A 4 -23.99 -12.96 9.00
N ARG A 5 -24.22 -11.73 9.47
CA ARG A 5 -23.67 -10.48 8.88
C ARG A 5 -22.14 -10.40 9.02
N GLN A 6 -21.61 -10.77 10.18
CA GLN A 6 -20.16 -10.81 10.42
C GLN A 6 -19.50 -11.87 9.56
N LEU A 7 -20.11 -13.08 9.49
CA LEU A 7 -19.59 -14.17 8.66
C LEU A 7 -19.56 -13.77 7.17
N SER A 8 -20.65 -13.20 6.65
CA SER A 8 -20.71 -12.71 5.27
C SER A 8 -19.62 -11.70 4.97
N ARG A 9 -19.37 -10.77 5.90
CA ARG A 9 -18.28 -9.77 5.76
C ARG A 9 -16.89 -10.43 5.74
N GLN A 10 -16.66 -11.45 6.57
CA GLN A 10 -15.36 -12.14 6.61
C GLN A 10 -15.12 -12.99 5.35
N VAL A 11 -16.16 -13.62 4.83
CA VAL A 11 -16.10 -14.31 3.54
C VAL A 11 -15.80 -13.33 2.41
N GLY A 12 -16.50 -12.19 2.36
CA GLY A 12 -16.28 -11.14 1.36
C GLY A 12 -14.91 -10.46 1.47
N SER A 13 -14.26 -10.49 2.65
CA SER A 13 -12.92 -9.97 2.87
C SER A 13 -11.81 -11.00 2.66
N CYS A 14 -12.12 -12.17 2.13
CA CYS A 14 -11.17 -13.28 1.89
C CYS A 14 -10.35 -13.65 3.14
N LEU A 15 -11.00 -13.68 4.32
CA LEU A 15 -10.32 -13.97 5.59
C LEU A 15 -9.56 -15.30 5.58
N TYR A 16 -10.14 -16.34 4.97
CA TYR A 16 -9.52 -17.67 4.90
C TYR A 16 -8.21 -17.61 4.12
N GLU A 17 -8.22 -16.99 2.96
CA GLU A 17 -7.04 -16.81 2.10
C GLU A 17 -5.98 -15.97 2.80
N ARG A 18 -6.37 -14.91 3.49
CA ARG A 18 -5.46 -14.06 4.27
C ARG A 18 -4.80 -14.83 5.40
N LEU A 19 -5.56 -15.66 6.13
CA LEU A 19 -5.02 -16.52 7.18
C LEU A 19 -4.08 -17.60 6.63
N ALA A 20 -4.40 -18.17 5.47
CA ALA A 20 -3.59 -19.19 4.83
C ALA A 20 -2.23 -18.63 4.34
N LEU A 21 -2.22 -17.38 3.87
CA LEU A 21 -1.05 -16.73 3.28
C LEU A 21 -0.24 -15.90 4.28
N SER A 22 -0.82 -15.49 5.41
CA SER A 22 -0.16 -14.62 6.37
C SER A 22 0.77 -15.39 7.30
N ARG A 23 1.94 -14.79 7.57
CA ARG A 23 2.85 -15.26 8.61
C ARG A 23 2.40 -14.87 10.02
N ASN A 24 1.58 -13.83 10.16
CA ASN A 24 1.02 -13.37 11.42
C ASN A 24 -0.50 -13.62 11.48
N LYS A 25 -0.87 -14.88 11.66
CA LYS A 25 -2.26 -15.32 11.67
C LYS A 25 -3.06 -14.75 12.83
N ASP A 26 -2.43 -14.57 13.99
CA ASP A 26 -3.08 -14.04 15.18
C ASP A 26 -3.49 -12.58 15.01
N GLU A 27 -2.66 -11.79 14.37
CA GLU A 27 -3.00 -10.40 14.04
C GLU A 27 -4.14 -10.31 13.03
N VAL A 28 -4.13 -11.13 11.99
CA VAL A 28 -5.23 -11.21 11.01
C VAL A 28 -6.54 -11.59 11.69
N MET A 29 -6.51 -12.57 12.61
CA MET A 29 -7.69 -12.98 13.38
C MET A 29 -8.17 -11.90 14.34
N ARG A 30 -7.26 -11.22 15.01
CA ARG A 30 -7.59 -10.10 15.92
C ARG A 30 -8.29 -8.98 15.16
N LEU A 31 -7.74 -8.55 14.03
CA LEU A 31 -8.34 -7.52 13.18
C LEU A 31 -9.72 -7.92 12.64
N ALA A 32 -9.92 -9.21 12.35
CA ALA A 32 -11.21 -9.71 11.91
C ALA A 32 -12.27 -9.68 13.02
N LYS A 33 -11.90 -9.92 14.27
CA LYS A 33 -12.80 -9.97 15.43
C LYS A 33 -13.09 -8.59 16.04
N GLU A 34 -12.05 -7.83 16.29
CA GLU A 34 -12.10 -6.62 17.11
C GLU A 34 -12.27 -5.35 16.27
N GLY A 35 -11.88 -5.42 14.99
CA GLY A 35 -11.75 -4.22 14.18
C GLY A 35 -10.48 -3.45 14.53
N GLN A 36 -10.36 -2.24 14.01
CA GLN A 36 -9.19 -1.41 14.17
C GLN A 36 -9.58 -0.03 14.70
N SER A 37 -9.00 0.39 15.82
CA SER A 37 -9.04 1.79 16.23
C SER A 37 -8.00 2.57 15.44
N ILE A 38 -8.40 3.72 14.90
CA ILE A 38 -7.58 4.52 14.01
C ILE A 38 -7.10 5.74 14.80
N GLY A 39 -5.85 5.70 15.25
CA GLY A 39 -5.21 6.86 15.89
C GLY A 39 -4.16 7.52 14.99
N LYS A 40 -3.49 6.74 14.15
CA LYS A 40 -2.41 7.20 13.27
C LYS A 40 -2.39 6.40 11.95
N PRO A 41 -1.70 6.89 10.90
CA PRO A 41 -1.61 6.20 9.61
C PRO A 41 -1.13 4.75 9.70
N SER A 42 -0.17 4.46 10.56
CA SER A 42 0.34 3.11 10.79
C SER A 42 -0.70 2.11 11.33
N ASP A 43 -1.83 2.59 11.84
CA ASP A 43 -2.93 1.72 12.29
C ASP A 43 -3.77 1.21 11.11
N ILE A 44 -3.71 1.88 9.97
CA ILE A 44 -4.46 1.54 8.75
C ILE A 44 -3.58 0.88 7.73
N ILE A 45 -2.40 1.46 7.47
CA ILE A 45 -1.46 0.98 6.46
C ILE A 45 -0.64 -0.14 7.07
N LYS A 46 -0.73 -1.32 6.46
CA LYS A 46 0.06 -2.48 6.84
C LYS A 46 1.27 -2.59 5.93
N ASN A 47 2.29 -3.28 6.42
CA ASN A 47 3.41 -3.72 5.57
C ASN A 47 2.99 -4.99 4.82
N PRO A 48 2.61 -4.93 3.53
CA PRO A 48 2.14 -6.09 2.80
C PRO A 48 3.30 -7.02 2.46
N ILE A 49 3.13 -8.32 2.69
CA ILE A 49 4.06 -9.34 2.22
C ILE A 49 3.62 -9.72 0.79
N THR A 50 3.92 -8.83 -0.12
CA THR A 50 3.42 -8.85 -1.51
C THR A 50 3.68 -10.16 -2.23
N LEU A 51 4.85 -10.76 -2.03
CA LEU A 51 5.23 -12.00 -2.71
C LEU A 51 4.42 -13.20 -2.25
N GLU A 52 4.00 -13.25 -1.00
CA GLU A 52 3.21 -14.36 -0.46
C GLU A 52 1.80 -14.41 -1.06
N PHE A 53 1.05 -13.31 -1.00
CA PHE A 53 -0.32 -13.32 -1.49
C PHE A 53 -0.42 -13.34 -3.02
N LEU A 54 0.59 -12.89 -3.73
CA LEU A 54 0.68 -13.01 -5.18
C LEU A 54 1.07 -14.42 -5.65
N GLY A 55 1.54 -15.28 -4.74
CA GLY A 55 2.05 -16.61 -5.05
C GLY A 55 3.38 -16.58 -5.81
N LEU A 56 4.13 -15.49 -5.71
CA LEU A 56 5.43 -15.35 -6.33
C LEU A 56 6.51 -16.02 -5.46
N LYS A 57 7.44 -16.74 -6.10
CA LYS A 57 8.54 -17.38 -5.40
C LYS A 57 9.56 -16.33 -4.95
N PRO A 58 10.04 -16.35 -3.70
CA PRO A 58 10.99 -15.37 -3.20
C PRO A 58 12.30 -15.30 -3.99
N ASP A 59 12.76 -16.44 -4.51
CA ASP A 59 14.06 -16.57 -5.20
C ASP A 59 13.99 -16.27 -6.71
N ALA A 60 12.80 -16.04 -7.25
CA ALA A 60 12.66 -15.75 -8.67
C ALA A 60 12.97 -14.29 -8.99
N VAL A 61 13.63 -14.06 -10.11
CA VAL A 61 13.89 -12.71 -10.64
C VAL A 61 12.62 -12.21 -11.32
N TYR A 62 12.05 -11.14 -10.80
CA TYR A 62 10.89 -10.45 -11.37
C TYR A 62 11.28 -9.04 -11.81
N SER A 63 10.68 -8.55 -12.90
CA SER A 63 10.74 -7.14 -13.25
C SER A 63 9.68 -6.34 -12.45
N GLU A 64 9.90 -5.05 -12.29
CA GLU A 64 8.92 -4.14 -11.66
C GLU A 64 7.56 -4.20 -12.37
N SER A 65 7.56 -4.20 -13.72
CA SER A 65 6.33 -4.33 -14.53
C SER A 65 5.60 -5.66 -14.29
N LYS A 66 6.33 -6.76 -14.07
CA LYS A 66 5.73 -8.06 -13.79
C LYS A 66 5.08 -8.09 -12.41
N LEU A 67 5.74 -7.47 -11.42
CA LEU A 67 5.20 -7.30 -10.08
C LEU A 67 3.97 -6.40 -10.08
N GLU A 68 4.04 -5.26 -10.77
CA GLU A 68 2.90 -4.34 -10.93
C GLU A 68 1.68 -5.04 -11.55
N ASN A 69 1.87 -5.78 -12.65
CA ASN A 69 0.79 -6.53 -13.29
C ASN A 69 0.20 -7.58 -12.34
N ALA A 70 1.02 -8.27 -11.56
CA ALA A 70 0.54 -9.24 -10.58
C ALA A 70 -0.30 -8.57 -9.48
N ILE A 71 0.10 -7.40 -8.99
CA ILE A 71 -0.69 -6.60 -8.03
C ILE A 71 -2.02 -6.17 -8.65
N ILE A 72 -2.01 -5.65 -9.88
CA ILE A 72 -3.24 -5.23 -10.58
C ILE A 72 -4.20 -6.40 -10.75
N ASN A 73 -3.70 -7.57 -11.17
CA ASN A 73 -4.53 -8.76 -11.36
C ASN A 73 -5.12 -9.31 -10.05
N LYS A 74 -4.48 -9.03 -8.92
CA LYS A 74 -4.93 -9.43 -7.58
C LYS A 74 -5.23 -8.23 -6.69
N MET A 75 -5.75 -7.17 -7.26
CA MET A 75 -5.96 -5.89 -6.56
C MET A 75 -6.76 -6.03 -5.28
N GLN A 76 -7.80 -6.88 -5.28
CA GLN A 76 -8.61 -7.09 -4.09
C GLN A 76 -7.78 -7.63 -2.92
N GLN A 77 -6.95 -8.64 -3.17
CA GLN A 77 -6.07 -9.22 -2.16
C GLN A 77 -5.02 -8.20 -1.70
N PHE A 78 -4.44 -7.46 -2.65
CA PHE A 78 -3.48 -6.41 -2.32
C PHE A 78 -4.07 -5.35 -1.38
N LEU A 79 -5.26 -4.84 -1.68
CA LEU A 79 -5.94 -3.87 -0.83
C LEU A 79 -6.24 -4.41 0.57
N LEU A 80 -6.60 -5.70 0.69
CA LEU A 80 -6.82 -6.33 1.98
C LEU A 80 -5.52 -6.45 2.81
N GLU A 81 -4.40 -6.74 2.16
CA GLU A 81 -3.09 -6.78 2.81
C GLU A 81 -2.57 -5.38 3.16
N LEU A 82 -2.82 -4.40 2.31
CA LEU A 82 -2.41 -3.01 2.53
C LEU A 82 -3.12 -2.37 3.74
N GLY A 83 -4.39 -2.70 3.95
CA GLY A 83 -5.16 -2.23 5.10
C GLY A 83 -6.60 -1.84 4.77
N LYS A 84 -7.20 -1.03 5.65
CA LYS A 84 -8.59 -0.58 5.52
C LYS A 84 -8.71 0.79 4.85
N GLY A 85 -9.82 0.95 4.13
CA GLY A 85 -10.23 2.25 3.60
C GLY A 85 -9.55 2.66 2.30
N PHE A 86 -8.76 1.78 1.70
CA PHE A 86 -8.09 2.07 0.45
C PHE A 86 -9.04 1.97 -0.74
N LEU A 87 -8.87 2.94 -1.64
CA LEU A 87 -9.49 3.00 -2.95
C LEU A 87 -8.36 3.09 -3.97
N PHE A 88 -8.44 2.25 -5.02
CA PHE A 88 -7.50 2.32 -6.13
C PHE A 88 -7.91 3.44 -7.08
N GLU A 89 -7.01 4.37 -7.40
CA GLU A 89 -7.28 5.47 -8.32
C GLU A 89 -6.64 5.22 -9.69
N ALA A 90 -5.34 4.94 -9.73
CA ALA A 90 -4.62 4.83 -11.00
C ALA A 90 -3.36 3.97 -10.88
N ARG A 91 -2.94 3.42 -12.03
CA ARG A 91 -1.60 2.88 -12.25
C ARG A 91 -0.83 3.77 -13.23
N GLN A 92 0.50 3.80 -13.11
CA GLN A 92 1.38 4.57 -13.99
C GLN A 92 0.86 6.00 -14.21
N LYS A 93 0.51 6.66 -13.10
CA LYS A 93 -0.05 8.00 -13.14
C LYS A 93 1.02 9.00 -13.53
N ARG A 94 0.89 9.53 -14.74
CA ARG A 94 1.79 10.56 -15.26
C ARG A 94 1.45 11.92 -14.67
N PHE A 95 2.49 12.65 -14.29
CA PHE A 95 2.42 14.10 -14.13
C PHE A 95 3.65 14.76 -14.77
N THR A 96 3.54 16.04 -15.08
CA THR A 96 4.61 16.81 -15.70
C THR A 96 4.97 17.97 -14.81
N PHE A 97 6.25 18.10 -14.52
CA PHE A 97 6.79 19.22 -13.77
C PHE A 97 8.14 19.62 -14.39
N ASP A 98 8.34 20.94 -14.61
CA ASP A 98 9.55 21.48 -15.23
C ASP A 98 9.94 20.76 -16.54
N GLU A 99 8.94 20.61 -17.45
CA GLU A 99 9.07 19.94 -18.75
C GLU A 99 9.45 18.45 -18.68
N GLN A 100 9.60 17.88 -17.46
CA GLN A 100 9.89 16.47 -17.26
C GLN A 100 8.62 15.68 -16.93
N HIS A 101 8.58 14.45 -17.41
CA HIS A 101 7.49 13.53 -17.16
C HIS A 101 7.87 12.51 -16.09
N PHE A 102 7.00 12.37 -15.11
CA PHE A 102 7.15 11.42 -14.00
C PHE A 102 5.96 10.49 -13.96
N PHE A 103 6.17 9.29 -13.46
CA PHE A 103 5.14 8.28 -13.34
C PHE A 103 5.16 7.69 -11.93
N VAL A 104 4.01 7.67 -11.28
CA VAL A 104 3.80 6.96 -10.03
C VAL A 104 3.22 5.60 -10.36
N ASP A 105 3.83 4.52 -9.88
CA ASP A 105 3.40 3.16 -10.24
C ASP A 105 1.95 2.89 -9.86
N LEU A 106 1.58 3.15 -8.61
CA LEU A 106 0.23 2.94 -8.10
C LEU A 106 -0.21 4.13 -7.25
N VAL A 107 -1.41 4.63 -7.51
CA VAL A 107 -2.03 5.70 -6.73
C VAL A 107 -3.28 5.17 -6.06
N PHE A 108 -3.34 5.35 -4.75
CA PHE A 108 -4.49 5.04 -3.91
C PHE A 108 -4.96 6.28 -3.17
N TYR A 109 -6.20 6.23 -2.73
CA TYR A 109 -6.76 7.16 -1.77
C TYR A 109 -7.24 6.38 -0.55
N ASN A 110 -6.91 6.84 0.64
CA ASN A 110 -7.43 6.24 1.88
C ASN A 110 -8.51 7.13 2.48
N ARG A 111 -9.76 6.65 2.43
CA ARG A 111 -10.92 7.41 2.89
C ARG A 111 -10.96 7.63 4.41
N LEU A 112 -10.30 6.77 5.19
CA LEU A 112 -10.28 6.87 6.65
C LEU A 112 -9.23 7.90 7.11
N LEU A 113 -8.11 7.95 6.40
CA LEU A 113 -7.06 8.95 6.62
C LEU A 113 -7.34 10.26 5.87
N GLN A 114 -8.21 10.23 4.87
CA GLN A 114 -8.48 11.35 3.98
C GLN A 114 -7.21 11.87 3.29
N CYS A 115 -6.42 10.96 2.73
CA CYS A 115 -5.19 11.32 2.03
C CYS A 115 -4.90 10.41 0.85
N TYR A 116 -4.09 10.90 -0.08
CA TYR A 116 -3.47 10.11 -1.13
C TYR A 116 -2.40 9.20 -0.56
N VAL A 117 -2.26 8.01 -1.15
CA VAL A 117 -1.19 7.07 -0.86
C VAL A 117 -0.55 6.66 -2.18
N LEU A 118 0.70 7.06 -2.37
CA LEU A 118 1.48 6.79 -3.56
C LEU A 118 2.39 5.60 -3.31
N ILE A 119 2.40 4.64 -4.22
CA ILE A 119 3.24 3.45 -4.09
C ILE A 119 4.12 3.33 -5.32
N ASP A 120 5.42 3.20 -5.09
CA ASP A 120 6.42 2.87 -6.10
C ASP A 120 7.00 1.49 -5.79
N LEU A 121 7.21 0.70 -6.83
CA LEU A 121 7.70 -0.67 -6.75
C LEU A 121 9.20 -0.70 -7.12
N LYS A 122 10.01 -1.30 -6.26
CA LYS A 122 11.44 -1.50 -6.48
C LYS A 122 11.81 -2.96 -6.26
N ILE A 123 12.45 -3.56 -7.22
CA ILE A 123 12.92 -4.95 -7.11
C ILE A 123 14.30 -5.08 -6.47
N ASP A 124 15.08 -4.02 -6.51
CA ASP A 124 16.42 -3.93 -5.95
C ASP A 124 16.44 -3.20 -4.60
N LYS A 125 17.65 -2.99 -4.07
CA LYS A 125 17.86 -2.18 -2.87
C LYS A 125 17.46 -0.73 -3.13
N LEU A 126 16.81 -0.13 -2.13
CA LEU A 126 16.48 1.28 -2.17
C LEU A 126 17.75 2.15 -2.23
N THR A 127 17.70 3.15 -3.08
CA THR A 127 18.74 4.18 -3.21
C THR A 127 18.25 5.52 -2.69
N HIS A 128 19.19 6.45 -2.43
CA HIS A 128 18.83 7.84 -2.10
C HIS A 128 18.03 8.51 -3.22
N GLN A 129 18.24 8.09 -4.47
CA GLN A 129 17.50 8.60 -5.62
C GLN A 129 16.02 8.16 -5.56
N ASP A 130 15.74 6.91 -5.18
CA ASP A 130 14.36 6.41 -5.03
C ASP A 130 13.62 7.17 -3.94
N LEU A 131 14.28 7.40 -2.81
CA LEU A 131 13.70 8.21 -1.71
C LEU A 131 13.43 9.64 -2.15
N GLY A 132 14.39 10.28 -2.82
CA GLY A 132 14.22 11.62 -3.36
C GLY A 132 13.09 11.73 -4.38
N GLN A 133 12.96 10.74 -5.25
CA GLN A 133 11.88 10.66 -6.24
C GLN A 133 10.52 10.53 -5.56
N MET A 134 10.37 9.64 -4.58
CA MET A 134 9.12 9.51 -3.82
C MET A 134 8.78 10.79 -3.06
N GLN A 135 9.77 11.44 -2.44
CA GLN A 135 9.55 12.72 -1.77
C GLN A 135 9.06 13.81 -2.74
N MET A 136 9.59 13.84 -3.95
CA MET A 136 9.12 14.74 -5.01
C MET A 136 7.66 14.44 -5.39
N TYR A 137 7.28 13.17 -5.52
CA TYR A 137 5.89 12.76 -5.80
C TYR A 137 4.93 13.21 -4.71
N VAL A 138 5.28 12.96 -3.46
CA VAL A 138 4.49 13.41 -2.30
C VAL A 138 4.34 14.93 -2.30
N ASN A 139 5.42 15.67 -2.48
CA ASN A 139 5.39 17.13 -2.53
C ASN A 139 4.53 17.67 -3.69
N TYR A 140 4.57 17.01 -4.86
CA TYR A 140 3.74 17.38 -5.99
C TYR A 140 2.25 17.21 -5.67
N TYR A 141 1.88 16.07 -5.09
CA TYR A 141 0.49 15.80 -4.69
C TYR A 141 0.02 16.78 -3.62
N ASP A 142 0.84 17.08 -2.64
CA ASP A 142 0.50 18.01 -1.56
C ASP A 142 0.31 19.45 -2.04
N ARG A 143 1.05 19.86 -3.06
CA ARG A 143 0.99 21.23 -3.58
C ARG A 143 -0.05 21.45 -4.68
N TYR A 144 -0.29 20.42 -5.51
CA TYR A 144 -1.02 20.61 -6.77
C TYR A 144 -2.23 19.69 -6.96
N VAL A 145 -2.35 18.62 -6.18
CA VAL A 145 -3.40 17.59 -6.38
C VAL A 145 -4.40 17.56 -5.23
N LYS A 146 -3.90 17.43 -3.99
CA LYS A 146 -4.80 17.31 -2.85
C LYS A 146 -5.60 18.60 -2.59
N GLN A 147 -6.77 18.45 -1.99
CA GLN A 147 -7.60 19.56 -1.54
C GLN A 147 -7.19 20.02 -0.12
N ASP A 148 -7.61 21.23 0.27
CA ASP A 148 -7.23 21.83 1.56
C ASP A 148 -7.68 21.02 2.77
N PHE A 149 -8.81 20.32 2.66
CA PHE A 149 -9.34 19.48 3.74
C PHE A 149 -8.62 18.12 3.85
N GLU A 150 -7.85 17.72 2.85
CA GLU A 150 -7.15 16.45 2.84
C GLU A 150 -5.85 16.51 3.64
N LYS A 151 -5.52 15.40 4.27
CA LYS A 151 -4.28 15.25 5.03
C LYS A 151 -3.07 15.11 4.07
N PRO A 152 -1.86 15.28 4.60
CA PRO A 152 -0.65 15.10 3.81
C PRO A 152 -0.59 13.74 3.12
N THR A 153 -0.10 13.75 1.90
CA THR A 153 0.08 12.55 1.06
C THR A 153 1.12 11.62 1.69
N ILE A 154 0.88 10.32 1.59
CA ILE A 154 1.77 9.29 2.08
C ILE A 154 2.47 8.62 0.90
N GLY A 155 3.79 8.53 0.94
CA GLY A 155 4.59 7.79 -0.02
C GLY A 155 5.07 6.46 0.55
N ILE A 156 4.95 5.39 -0.22
CA ILE A 156 5.39 4.04 0.14
C ILE A 156 6.29 3.50 -0.96
N LEU A 157 7.49 3.06 -0.59
CA LEU A 157 8.36 2.30 -1.47
C LEU A 157 8.27 0.83 -1.09
N LEU A 158 7.77 0.00 -2.00
CA LEU A 158 7.75 -1.45 -1.84
C LEU A 158 9.00 -2.05 -2.48
N CYS A 159 9.82 -2.73 -1.70
CA CYS A 159 11.02 -3.39 -2.17
C CYS A 159 11.06 -4.88 -1.84
N LYS A 160 11.85 -5.64 -2.59
CA LYS A 160 11.93 -7.09 -2.48
C LYS A 160 12.65 -7.57 -1.21
N GLU A 161 13.71 -6.88 -0.79
CA GLU A 161 14.57 -7.34 0.29
C GLU A 161 14.01 -6.99 1.67
N LYS A 162 13.84 -8.02 2.48
CA LYS A 162 13.19 -7.99 3.78
C LYS A 162 14.02 -7.33 4.88
N ASN A 163 15.36 -7.32 4.74
CA ASN A 163 16.27 -6.84 5.77
C ASN A 163 16.40 -5.33 5.81
N ASP A 164 16.05 -4.67 4.72
CA ASP A 164 16.06 -3.22 4.57
C ASP A 164 14.73 -2.71 3.98
N ALA A 165 13.64 -3.43 4.24
CA ALA A 165 12.30 -2.93 3.93
C ALA A 165 12.01 -1.71 4.82
N LEU A 166 12.74 -0.65 4.55
CA LEU A 166 12.34 0.70 4.84
C LEU A 166 11.08 0.97 4.02
N VAL A 167 9.94 0.45 4.54
CA VAL A 167 8.71 1.17 4.35
C VAL A 167 8.90 2.42 5.21
N GLU A 168 9.77 3.30 4.77
CA GLU A 168 9.77 4.65 5.26
C GLU A 168 8.48 5.28 4.75
N LEU A 169 7.48 5.17 5.60
CA LEU A 169 6.40 6.12 5.62
C LEU A 169 7.08 7.47 5.80
N THR A 170 7.34 8.16 4.69
CA THR A 170 7.80 9.54 4.75
C THR A 170 6.59 10.38 5.16
N LEU A 171 6.18 10.18 6.41
CA LEU A 171 5.24 11.10 7.04
C LEU A 171 5.97 12.44 7.23
N PRO A 172 5.32 13.56 6.95
CA PRO A 172 5.79 14.84 7.46
C PRO A 172 6.05 14.70 8.97
N LYS A 173 7.15 15.26 9.46
CA LYS A 173 7.60 15.12 10.85
C LYS A 173 6.54 15.55 11.89
N ASP A 174 5.49 16.21 11.45
CA ASP A 174 4.43 16.80 12.29
C ASP A 174 3.05 16.14 12.09
N ALA A 175 3.01 14.93 11.51
CA ALA A 175 1.76 14.20 11.31
C ALA A 175 1.49 13.20 12.43
#